data_dfbc00fe37fcbd7c2d8beecc80ae3b3e
#
_entry.id   dfbc00fe37fcbd7c2d8beecc80ae3b3e
#
_cell.length_a   1.000
_cell.length_b   1.000
_cell.length_c   1.000
_cell.angle_alpha   90.00
_cell.angle_beta   90.00
_cell.angle_gamma   90.00
#
_symmetry.space_group_name_H-M   'P 1'
#
loop_
_entity.id
_entity.type
_entity.pdbx_description
1 polymer ?
#
loop_
_entity_poly.entity_id
_entity_poly.type
_entity_poly.pdbx_seq_one_letter_code
_entity_poly.pdbx_strand_id
1 'polypeptide(L)'
;LTRDWSSDVCSSDLPSENISDGLSSVFGKGKPMKHTAFPVLLLAAVTAQANDSTGFVGTGGIQYLKNPHIEMQREDLYISQRQIRVAYSFKNNSAQDITETVLFPLPEVSAGYDGDFADTAGFINSFRIWADDKAVKPQIHVRAFFETKDGKKADITAKLKQCGLTDDELMNPWTQKYERAKLSDKLVACLTPQAAKLKLKTDEDVGNLWSAQIVYSWKQTFKAGKTTEIKHQYTPLLGGSFLIPPAEPEKGGPMAKTYCISEDLRRTLADPRHRFRTYTQLGYVLTTGANWAKPIGKFTLTVEREPGQLVSLCWDKSLRKISPTVFRAEKTDFLPRKDLDIIFFADLEPI
;
A
#
# COMPACT_ATOMS: atom_id res chain seq x y z
N LEU A 1 -6.12 -40.92 -9.65
CA LEU A 1 -7.25 -40.04 -9.30
C LEU A 1 -6.73 -38.58 -9.28
N THR A 2 -6.85 -37.93 -10.43
CA THR A 2 -6.60 -36.50 -10.58
C THR A 2 -7.82 -35.76 -10.04
N ARG A 3 -7.70 -35.15 -8.86
CA ARG A 3 -8.68 -34.17 -8.38
C ARG A 3 -8.31 -32.81 -8.97
N ASP A 4 -9.23 -32.32 -9.76
CA ASP A 4 -9.20 -31.02 -10.38
C ASP A 4 -9.33 -29.93 -9.30
N TRP A 5 -8.26 -29.15 -9.03
CA TRP A 5 -8.21 -28.06 -8.06
C TRP A 5 -8.49 -26.74 -8.78
N SER A 6 -9.72 -26.54 -9.25
CA SER A 6 -10.08 -25.37 -10.05
C SER A 6 -10.71 -24.20 -9.26
N SER A 7 -10.56 -24.12 -7.94
CA SER A 7 -11.33 -23.14 -7.15
C SER A 7 -10.62 -22.41 -6.01
N ASP A 8 -9.31 -22.21 -6.07
CA ASP A 8 -8.58 -21.55 -4.98
C ASP A 8 -8.42 -20.01 -5.12
N VAL A 9 -9.30 -19.36 -5.87
CA VAL A 9 -9.37 -17.90 -5.94
C VAL A 9 -10.70 -17.44 -5.36
N CYS A 10 -10.63 -16.76 -4.22
CA CYS A 10 -11.81 -16.28 -3.52
C CYS A 10 -12.48 -15.11 -4.23
N SER A 11 -13.74 -15.29 -4.52
CA SER A 11 -14.65 -14.21 -4.86
C SER A 11 -15.58 -13.94 -3.67
N SER A 12 -15.56 -12.73 -3.13
CA SER A 12 -16.53 -12.30 -2.14
C SER A 12 -17.82 -11.87 -2.84
N ASP A 13 -18.88 -12.67 -2.73
CA ASP A 13 -20.24 -12.24 -3.04
C ASP A 13 -20.74 -11.41 -1.84
N LEU A 14 -20.80 -10.09 -1.96
CA LEU A 14 -21.54 -9.25 -1.03
C LEU A 14 -22.93 -8.99 -1.62
N PRO A 15 -24.03 -9.24 -0.88
CA PRO A 15 -25.37 -8.86 -1.31
C PRO A 15 -25.49 -7.33 -1.30
N SER A 16 -26.10 -6.78 -2.36
CA SER A 16 -26.55 -5.41 -2.40
C SER A 16 -27.82 -5.28 -1.55
N GLU A 17 -27.75 -4.66 -0.39
CA GLU A 17 -28.97 -4.24 0.32
C GLU A 17 -29.49 -2.93 -0.28
N ASN A 18 -30.63 -3.03 -0.92
CA ASN A 18 -31.52 -1.92 -1.23
C ASN A 18 -32.24 -1.48 0.04
N ILE A 19 -32.02 -0.26 0.48
CA ILE A 19 -32.91 0.40 1.44
C ILE A 19 -33.62 1.51 0.69
N SER A 20 -34.87 1.23 0.35
CA SER A 20 -35.86 2.24 0.00
C SER A 20 -36.96 2.28 1.06
N ASP A 21 -37.36 3.50 1.40
CA ASP A 21 -38.66 3.93 1.90
C ASP A 21 -38.96 3.87 3.40
N GLY A 22 -39.21 5.06 3.91
CA GLY A 22 -39.83 5.32 5.19
C GLY A 22 -39.93 6.80 5.57
N LEU A 23 -40.48 7.66 4.71
CA LEU A 23 -40.82 9.04 5.09
C LEU A 23 -42.26 9.11 5.59
N SER A 24 -42.44 9.51 6.84
CA SER A 24 -43.73 10.07 7.29
C SER A 24 -43.49 11.27 8.20
N SER A 25 -44.01 12.35 7.73
CA SER A 25 -44.29 13.69 8.24
C SER A 25 -44.49 13.88 9.72
N VAL A 26 -43.85 14.91 10.32
CA VAL A 26 -44.44 15.77 11.33
C VAL A 26 -44.00 17.23 11.08
N PHE A 27 -44.98 18.09 10.80
CA PHE A 27 -44.82 19.53 10.71
C PHE A 27 -44.68 20.18 12.09
N GLY A 28 -43.60 20.95 12.27
CA GLY A 28 -43.44 21.87 13.40
C GLY A 28 -42.88 23.20 12.93
N LYS A 29 -43.66 24.26 13.03
CA LYS A 29 -43.29 25.65 12.71
C LYS A 29 -42.26 26.18 13.72
N GLY A 30 -41.13 26.69 13.24
CA GLY A 30 -40.11 27.37 14.07
C GLY A 30 -39.28 28.38 13.27
N LYS A 31 -39.15 29.56 13.76
CA LYS A 31 -38.65 30.87 13.31
C LYS A 31 -37.32 30.84 12.49
N PRO A 32 -37.03 31.86 11.68
CA PRO A 32 -35.83 31.93 10.86
C PRO A 32 -34.59 32.24 11.69
N MET A 33 -33.61 31.37 11.66
CA MET A 33 -32.27 31.57 12.21
C MET A 33 -31.33 32.04 11.10
N LYS A 34 -30.57 33.08 11.43
CA LYS A 34 -29.57 33.73 10.57
C LYS A 34 -28.48 32.74 10.16
N HIS A 35 -28.22 32.60 8.86
CA HIS A 35 -27.16 31.80 8.31
C HIS A 35 -25.79 32.45 8.61
N THR A 36 -25.07 31.96 9.58
CA THR A 36 -23.63 32.12 9.67
C THR A 36 -23.00 30.96 8.86
N ALA A 37 -22.42 31.28 7.71
CA ALA A 37 -21.67 30.36 6.92
C ALA A 37 -20.37 29.97 7.68
N PHE A 38 -20.34 28.75 8.20
CA PHE A 38 -19.11 28.13 8.70
C PHE A 38 -18.39 27.56 7.49
N PRO A 39 -17.10 27.89 7.28
CA PRO A 39 -16.32 27.21 6.26
C PRO A 39 -16.09 25.74 6.70
N VAL A 40 -16.69 24.81 5.98
CA VAL A 40 -16.38 23.39 6.09
C VAL A 40 -14.98 23.19 5.56
N LEU A 41 -14.01 23.10 6.46
CA LEU A 41 -12.65 22.68 6.14
C LEU A 41 -12.72 21.18 5.83
N LEU A 42 -12.77 20.83 4.54
CA LEU A 42 -12.58 19.44 4.10
C LEU A 42 -11.14 19.03 4.46
N LEU A 43 -10.99 18.34 5.59
CA LEU A 43 -9.77 17.55 5.82
C LEU A 43 -9.78 16.39 4.84
N ALA A 44 -9.02 16.52 3.75
CA ALA A 44 -8.70 15.40 2.89
C ALA A 44 -7.86 14.39 3.70
N ALA A 45 -8.43 13.23 3.97
CA ALA A 45 -7.68 12.09 4.47
C ALA A 45 -6.67 11.69 3.39
N VAL A 46 -5.38 11.95 3.65
CA VAL A 46 -4.28 11.54 2.76
C VAL A 46 -4.04 10.05 3.00
N THR A 47 -4.58 9.20 2.16
CA THR A 47 -4.26 7.77 2.13
C THR A 47 -2.87 7.58 1.52
N ALA A 48 -2.08 6.71 2.10
CA ALA A 48 -0.74 6.34 1.60
C ALA A 48 -0.86 5.57 0.29
N GLN A 49 -0.04 5.88 -0.70
CA GLN A 49 -0.26 5.44 -2.09
C GLN A 49 1.05 5.14 -2.82
N ALA A 50 1.20 3.98 -3.48
CA ALA A 50 2.33 3.60 -4.31
C ALA A 50 1.96 3.02 -5.67
N ASN A 51 1.67 3.87 -6.58
CA ASN A 51 1.72 3.73 -8.03
C ASN A 51 2.26 5.06 -8.55
N ASP A 52 2.77 5.14 -9.78
CA ASP A 52 3.24 6.42 -10.30
C ASP A 52 2.14 7.49 -10.22
N SER A 53 2.49 8.64 -9.69
CA SER A 53 1.62 9.80 -9.58
C SER A 53 2.42 11.08 -9.79
N THR A 54 1.77 12.16 -10.18
CA THR A 54 2.40 13.49 -10.16
C THR A 54 2.28 14.11 -8.78
N GLY A 55 3.21 15.01 -8.46
CA GLY A 55 3.18 15.70 -7.18
C GLY A 55 4.38 16.61 -6.98
N PHE A 56 4.52 17.10 -5.76
CA PHE A 56 5.69 17.86 -5.37
C PHE A 56 6.15 17.50 -3.95
N VAL A 57 7.44 17.70 -3.73
CA VAL A 57 8.09 17.55 -2.44
C VAL A 57 8.43 18.95 -1.94
N GLY A 58 7.78 19.40 -0.90
CA GLY A 58 7.98 20.73 -0.32
C GLY A 58 8.27 20.67 1.18
N THR A 59 8.43 21.82 1.80
CA THR A 59 8.65 21.95 3.24
C THR A 59 7.51 21.40 4.09
N GLY A 60 6.30 21.30 3.51
CA GLY A 60 5.11 20.69 4.13
C GLY A 60 4.94 19.19 3.87
N GLY A 61 5.95 18.54 3.26
CA GLY A 61 5.90 17.11 2.91
C GLY A 61 5.59 16.83 1.44
N ILE A 62 5.20 15.61 1.14
CA ILE A 62 4.87 15.13 -0.21
C ILE A 62 3.38 15.31 -0.46
N GLN A 63 3.04 15.90 -1.60
CA GLN A 63 1.65 16.06 -2.05
C GLN A 63 1.49 15.43 -3.43
N TYR A 64 0.51 14.54 -3.55
CA TYR A 64 0.11 13.91 -4.81
C TYR A 64 -0.92 14.80 -5.51
N LEU A 65 -0.76 14.99 -6.81
CA LEU A 65 -1.64 15.83 -7.63
C LEU A 65 -2.28 15.00 -8.73
N LYS A 66 -3.51 15.36 -9.09
CA LYS A 66 -4.15 14.80 -10.26
C LYS A 66 -3.66 15.50 -11.52
N ASN A 67 -3.13 14.74 -12.49
CA ASN A 67 -2.74 15.30 -13.78
C ASN A 67 -3.87 15.17 -14.81
N PRO A 68 -4.41 16.27 -15.35
CA PRO A 68 -5.54 16.23 -16.28
C PRO A 68 -5.15 15.93 -17.73
N HIS A 69 -3.86 15.92 -18.06
CA HIS A 69 -3.38 15.83 -19.45
C HIS A 69 -2.62 14.53 -19.75
N ILE A 70 -2.11 13.87 -18.74
CA ILE A 70 -1.38 12.61 -18.89
C ILE A 70 -2.34 11.46 -18.59
N GLU A 71 -2.52 10.56 -19.53
CA GLU A 71 -3.35 9.36 -19.44
C GLU A 71 -2.47 8.13 -19.25
N MET A 72 -2.76 7.30 -18.28
CA MET A 72 -2.16 5.97 -18.15
C MET A 72 -2.91 5.00 -19.05
N GLN A 73 -2.39 4.75 -20.24
CA GLN A 73 -3.01 3.86 -21.22
C GLN A 73 -2.88 2.39 -20.83
N ARG A 74 -1.77 2.04 -20.19
CA ARG A 74 -1.48 0.65 -19.79
C ARG A 74 -0.69 0.62 -18.49
N GLU A 75 -1.00 -0.39 -17.68
CA GLU A 75 -0.19 -0.85 -16.55
C GLU A 75 -0.13 -2.37 -16.56
N ASP A 76 1.07 -2.94 -16.63
CA ASP A 76 1.34 -4.35 -16.48
C ASP A 76 2.10 -4.56 -15.17
N LEU A 77 1.42 -5.08 -14.15
CA LEU A 77 1.94 -5.32 -12.81
C LEU A 77 2.20 -6.80 -12.60
N TYR A 78 3.45 -7.15 -12.30
CA TYR A 78 3.86 -8.48 -11.88
C TYR A 78 4.35 -8.46 -10.44
N ILE A 79 3.84 -9.37 -9.61
CA ILE A 79 4.16 -9.51 -8.19
C ILE A 79 4.54 -10.95 -7.88
N SER A 80 5.70 -11.12 -7.25
CA SER A 80 6.12 -12.35 -6.56
C SER A 80 6.83 -11.98 -5.26
N GLN A 81 7.11 -12.95 -4.41
CA GLN A 81 7.90 -12.74 -3.20
C GLN A 81 9.34 -12.29 -3.49
N ARG A 82 9.87 -12.59 -4.68
CA ARG A 82 11.24 -12.25 -5.07
C ARG A 82 11.34 -10.91 -5.77
N GLN A 83 10.29 -10.50 -6.47
CA GLN A 83 10.36 -9.35 -7.35
C GLN A 83 8.99 -8.74 -7.62
N ILE A 84 8.95 -7.43 -7.64
CA ILE A 84 7.87 -6.66 -8.25
C ILE A 84 8.42 -5.99 -9.51
N ARG A 85 7.66 -6.09 -10.60
CA ARG A 85 7.92 -5.38 -11.86
C ARG A 85 6.64 -4.72 -12.32
N VAL A 86 6.76 -3.50 -12.76
CA VAL A 86 5.64 -2.80 -13.36
C VAL A 86 6.08 -2.06 -14.62
N ALA A 87 5.25 -2.10 -15.65
CA ALA A 87 5.47 -1.37 -16.89
C ALA A 87 4.22 -0.52 -17.17
N TYR A 88 4.45 0.77 -17.37
CA TYR A 88 3.43 1.77 -17.67
C TYR A 88 3.61 2.31 -19.08
N SER A 89 2.49 2.68 -19.68
CA SER A 89 2.43 3.44 -20.93
C SER A 89 1.62 4.71 -20.69
N PHE A 90 2.29 5.86 -20.70
CA PHE A 90 1.68 7.16 -20.44
C PHE A 90 1.56 7.98 -21.72
N LYS A 91 0.39 8.51 -22.02
CA LYS A 91 0.11 9.38 -23.16
C LYS A 91 -0.09 10.82 -22.72
N ASN A 92 0.72 11.73 -23.26
CA ASN A 92 0.44 13.15 -23.14
C ASN A 92 -0.57 13.54 -24.22
N ASN A 93 -1.79 13.92 -23.82
CA ASN A 93 -2.85 14.32 -24.73
C ASN A 93 -2.83 15.83 -25.06
N SER A 94 -1.90 16.60 -24.48
CA SER A 94 -1.78 18.02 -24.75
C SER A 94 -0.91 18.30 -25.99
N ALA A 95 -1.01 19.53 -26.52
CA ALA A 95 -0.18 20.01 -27.62
C ALA A 95 1.22 20.49 -27.18
N GLN A 96 1.54 20.40 -25.90
CA GLN A 96 2.80 20.89 -25.33
C GLN A 96 3.51 19.78 -24.54
N ASP A 97 4.84 19.87 -24.45
CA ASP A 97 5.62 19.03 -23.55
C ASP A 97 5.24 19.35 -22.10
N ILE A 98 5.00 18.31 -21.31
CA ILE A 98 4.69 18.44 -19.88
C ILE A 98 5.82 17.80 -19.07
N THR A 99 6.44 18.58 -18.20
CA THR A 99 7.47 18.08 -17.27
C THR A 99 6.91 18.07 -15.86
N GLU A 100 6.83 16.88 -15.27
CA GLU A 100 6.29 16.67 -13.93
C GLU A 100 7.32 16.02 -13.00
N THR A 101 7.10 16.18 -11.70
CA THR A 101 7.72 15.31 -10.72
C THR A 101 6.85 14.08 -10.56
N VAL A 102 7.35 12.94 -10.99
CA VAL A 102 6.69 11.65 -10.75
C VAL A 102 7.12 11.14 -9.38
N LEU A 103 6.16 10.63 -8.62
CA LEU A 103 6.32 10.08 -7.28
C LEU A 103 5.92 8.61 -7.30
N PHE A 104 6.76 7.75 -6.77
CA PHE A 104 6.46 6.34 -6.55
C PHE A 104 6.65 6.00 -5.08
N PRO A 105 5.57 6.00 -4.27
CA PRO A 105 5.65 5.62 -2.88
C PRO A 105 5.64 4.10 -2.72
N LEU A 106 6.47 3.59 -1.83
CA LEU A 106 6.40 2.20 -1.38
C LEU A 106 5.33 2.05 -0.28
N PRO A 107 4.89 0.83 -0.01
CA PRO A 107 4.03 0.56 1.14
C PRO A 107 4.64 1.09 2.43
N GLU A 108 3.80 1.54 3.34
CA GLU A 108 4.22 1.96 4.66
C GLU A 108 4.65 0.75 5.48
N VAL A 109 5.75 0.88 6.19
CA VAL A 109 6.31 -0.16 7.06
C VAL A 109 6.17 0.29 8.50
N SER A 110 5.43 -0.47 9.29
CA SER A 110 5.32 -0.23 10.73
C SER A 110 6.61 -0.64 11.43
N ALA A 111 7.06 0.19 12.38
CA ALA A 111 8.17 -0.12 13.25
C ALA A 111 7.77 -1.02 14.45
N GLY A 112 6.58 -1.62 14.40
CA GLY A 112 6.07 -2.50 15.44
C GLY A 112 6.97 -3.71 15.70
N TYR A 113 6.87 -4.26 16.90
CA TYR A 113 7.75 -5.29 17.46
C TYR A 113 7.70 -6.63 16.72
N ASP A 114 6.66 -6.88 15.91
CA ASP A 114 6.36 -8.18 15.31
C ASP A 114 6.77 -8.29 13.83
N GLY A 115 7.53 -7.30 13.33
CA GLY A 115 7.98 -7.33 11.94
C GLY A 115 9.38 -7.92 11.82
N ASP A 116 9.52 -9.22 11.61
CA ASP A 116 10.68 -9.79 10.94
C ASP A 116 10.73 -9.28 9.50
N PHE A 117 11.06 -7.99 9.36
CA PHE A 117 11.28 -7.43 8.05
C PHE A 117 12.68 -7.78 7.58
N ALA A 118 12.74 -8.68 6.62
CA ALA A 118 13.97 -9.01 5.93
C ALA A 118 14.53 -7.76 5.23
N ASP A 119 15.81 -7.52 5.41
CA ASP A 119 16.69 -6.64 4.62
C ASP A 119 16.06 -5.38 3.97
N THR A 120 15.72 -4.39 4.80
CA THR A 120 15.25 -3.09 4.33
C THR A 120 16.28 -2.33 3.50
N ALA A 121 17.57 -2.53 3.74
CA ALA A 121 18.62 -1.91 2.93
C ALA A 121 18.64 -2.51 1.52
N GLY A 122 18.50 -3.83 1.40
CA GLY A 122 18.34 -4.52 0.12
C GLY A 122 17.11 -4.05 -0.64
N PHE A 123 15.97 -3.92 0.06
CA PHE A 123 14.74 -3.38 -0.50
C PHE A 123 14.92 -1.97 -1.08
N ILE A 124 15.44 -1.01 -0.29
CA ILE A 124 15.65 0.37 -0.73
C ILE A 124 16.63 0.43 -1.90
N ASN A 125 17.70 -0.36 -1.86
CA ASN A 125 18.73 -0.35 -2.89
C ASN A 125 18.39 -1.16 -4.13
N SER A 126 17.32 -1.96 -4.13
CA SER A 126 16.91 -2.77 -5.27
C SER A 126 16.10 -2.00 -6.32
N PHE A 127 15.56 -0.83 -5.98
CA PHE A 127 14.67 -0.08 -6.85
C PHE A 127 15.37 0.45 -8.09
N ARG A 128 14.84 0.13 -9.28
CA ARG A 128 15.34 0.55 -10.58
C ARG A 128 14.20 1.13 -11.39
N ILE A 129 14.51 2.18 -12.15
CA ILE A 129 13.56 2.88 -13.04
C ILE A 129 14.19 2.99 -14.42
N TRP A 130 13.36 2.82 -15.44
CA TRP A 130 13.68 3.16 -16.81
C TRP A 130 12.55 3.98 -17.42
N ALA A 131 12.89 5.04 -18.14
CA ALA A 131 11.98 5.82 -18.97
C ALA A 131 12.45 5.71 -20.44
N ASP A 132 11.60 5.20 -21.33
CA ASP A 132 11.94 4.90 -22.73
C ASP A 132 13.26 4.11 -22.84
N ASP A 133 13.36 3.04 -22.02
CA ASP A 133 14.51 2.13 -21.86
C ASP A 133 15.82 2.79 -21.36
N LYS A 134 15.78 4.05 -20.96
CA LYS A 134 16.92 4.74 -20.34
C LYS A 134 16.80 4.69 -18.82
N ALA A 135 17.87 4.26 -18.15
CA ALA A 135 17.91 4.23 -16.70
C ALA A 135 17.77 5.64 -16.09
N VAL A 136 16.90 5.75 -15.08
CA VAL A 136 16.65 6.98 -14.34
C VAL A 136 17.11 6.79 -12.90
N LYS A 137 17.85 7.78 -12.36
CA LYS A 137 18.26 7.80 -10.95
C LYS A 137 17.24 8.62 -10.16
N PRO A 138 16.44 7.99 -9.29
CA PRO A 138 15.48 8.73 -8.46
C PRO A 138 16.16 9.42 -7.28
N GLN A 139 15.47 10.41 -6.72
CA GLN A 139 15.68 10.88 -5.37
C GLN A 139 14.85 10.03 -4.42
N ILE A 140 15.35 9.83 -3.20
CA ILE A 140 14.68 9.06 -2.15
C ILE A 140 14.20 10.04 -1.07
N HIS A 141 12.94 9.90 -0.69
CA HIS A 141 12.33 10.66 0.39
C HIS A 141 11.74 9.68 1.41
N VAL A 142 11.67 10.11 2.65
CA VAL A 142 11.01 9.35 3.71
C VAL A 142 9.90 10.17 4.31
N ARG A 143 8.79 9.52 4.61
CA ARG A 143 7.70 10.02 5.44
C ARG A 143 7.62 9.15 6.68
N ALA A 144 7.37 9.77 7.82
CA ALA A 144 7.21 9.07 9.09
C ALA A 144 5.86 9.44 9.70
N PHE A 145 5.15 8.41 10.19
CA PHE A 145 3.81 8.57 10.71
C PHE A 145 3.72 8.02 12.13
N PHE A 146 2.86 8.64 12.92
CA PHE A 146 2.41 8.12 14.20
C PHE A 146 0.90 7.96 14.20
N GLU A 147 0.41 6.95 14.92
CA GLU A 147 -1.01 6.80 15.17
C GLU A 147 -1.47 7.82 16.21
N THR A 148 -2.58 8.49 15.93
CA THR A 148 -3.24 9.40 16.86
C THR A 148 -4.23 8.63 17.76
N LYS A 149 -4.64 9.23 18.88
CA LYS A 149 -5.58 8.61 19.84
C LYS A 149 -6.94 8.24 19.24
N ASP A 150 -7.31 8.86 18.13
CA ASP A 150 -8.54 8.56 17.37
C ASP A 150 -8.29 7.57 16.21
N GLY A 151 -7.16 6.88 16.23
CA GLY A 151 -6.81 5.85 15.23
C GLY A 151 -6.44 6.38 13.85
N LYS A 152 -6.20 7.69 13.73
CA LYS A 152 -5.71 8.28 12.47
C LYS A 152 -4.18 8.30 12.45
N LYS A 153 -3.63 8.48 11.25
CA LYS A 153 -2.19 8.66 11.07
C LYS A 153 -1.86 10.15 10.94
N ALA A 154 -0.88 10.61 11.71
CA ALA A 154 -0.31 11.94 11.58
C ALA A 154 1.07 11.85 10.94
N ASP A 155 1.30 12.60 9.86
CA ASP A 155 2.65 12.78 9.30
C ASP A 155 3.45 13.68 10.25
N ILE A 156 4.47 13.11 10.88
CA ILE A 156 5.34 13.77 11.84
C ILE A 156 6.77 13.90 11.34
N THR A 157 7.01 13.67 10.05
CA THR A 157 8.35 13.71 9.43
C THR A 157 9.12 14.97 9.78
N ALA A 158 8.51 16.14 9.55
CA ALA A 158 9.16 17.41 9.85
C ALA A 158 9.49 17.56 11.34
N LYS A 159 8.63 17.01 12.21
CA LYS A 159 8.83 17.05 13.64
C LYS A 159 9.99 16.16 14.08
N LEU A 160 10.08 14.95 13.58
CA LEU A 160 11.18 14.04 13.87
C LEU A 160 12.52 14.61 13.38
N LYS A 161 12.54 15.26 12.22
CA LYS A 161 13.73 15.97 11.74
C LYS A 161 14.14 17.13 12.66
N GLN A 162 13.17 17.88 13.19
CA GLN A 162 13.44 18.90 14.23
C GLN A 162 13.99 18.29 15.52
N CYS A 163 13.64 17.06 15.83
CA CYS A 163 14.21 16.27 16.93
C CYS A 163 15.64 15.77 16.63
N GLY A 164 16.19 16.12 15.47
CA GLY A 164 17.53 15.75 15.04
C GLY A 164 17.64 14.33 14.46
N LEU A 165 16.53 13.72 14.01
CA LEU A 165 16.59 12.46 13.27
C LEU A 165 16.95 12.73 11.81
N THR A 166 17.86 11.92 11.30
CA THR A 166 18.28 11.92 9.89
C THR A 166 17.30 11.13 9.03
N ASP A 167 17.34 11.32 7.70
CA ASP A 167 16.54 10.53 6.78
C ASP A 167 16.89 9.03 6.85
N ASP A 168 18.16 8.71 7.07
CA ASP A 168 18.62 7.31 7.24
C ASP A 168 18.03 6.67 8.51
N GLU A 169 18.00 7.39 9.64
CA GLU A 169 17.32 6.94 10.86
C GLU A 169 15.81 6.77 10.66
N LEU A 170 15.18 7.68 9.92
CA LEU A 170 13.75 7.61 9.63
C LEU A 170 13.38 6.44 8.71
N MET A 171 14.26 6.11 7.75
CA MET A 171 14.05 5.00 6.82
C MET A 171 14.29 3.62 7.44
N ASN A 172 15.03 3.56 8.53
CA ASN A 172 15.51 2.30 9.12
C ASN A 172 15.21 2.19 10.63
N PRO A 173 13.97 2.47 11.09
CA PRO A 173 13.66 2.48 12.51
C PRO A 173 13.79 1.09 13.17
N TRP A 174 13.78 0.03 12.38
CA TRP A 174 13.83 -1.37 12.80
C TRP A 174 15.20 -2.02 12.60
N THR A 175 16.17 -1.35 11.98
CA THR A 175 17.48 -1.94 11.77
C THR A 175 18.30 -1.93 13.07
N GLN A 176 19.11 -2.98 13.28
CA GLN A 176 20.07 -3.05 14.38
C GLN A 176 21.25 -2.07 14.24
N LYS A 177 21.32 -1.36 13.10
CA LYS A 177 22.36 -0.36 12.81
C LYS A 177 22.38 0.78 13.85
N TYR A 178 21.23 1.10 14.41
CA TYR A 178 21.10 2.11 15.45
C TYR A 178 20.80 1.45 16.78
N GLU A 179 21.50 1.87 17.83
CA GLU A 179 21.15 1.43 19.18
C GLU A 179 19.74 1.91 19.50
N ARG A 180 18.77 1.00 19.52
CA ARG A 180 17.35 1.29 19.77
C ARG A 180 17.13 2.16 21.00
N ALA A 181 17.90 1.91 22.08
CA ALA A 181 17.82 2.71 23.30
C ALA A 181 18.11 4.20 23.04
N LYS A 182 19.20 4.51 22.34
CA LYS A 182 19.56 5.91 22.04
C LYS A 182 18.53 6.61 21.14
N LEU A 183 17.97 5.86 20.19
CA LEU A 183 16.93 6.40 19.31
C LEU A 183 15.63 6.64 20.08
N SER A 184 15.26 5.71 20.97
CA SER A 184 14.13 5.83 21.87
C SER A 184 14.27 7.04 22.81
N ASP A 185 15.41 7.20 23.46
CA ASP A 185 15.68 8.33 24.37
C ASP A 185 15.57 9.68 23.64
N LYS A 186 16.12 9.77 22.43
CA LYS A 186 16.03 10.95 21.58
C LYS A 186 14.58 11.30 21.23
N LEU A 187 13.78 10.27 20.91
CA LEU A 187 12.35 10.42 20.62
C LEU A 187 11.56 10.82 21.86
N VAL A 188 11.76 10.13 22.97
CA VAL A 188 11.08 10.42 24.24
C VAL A 188 11.34 11.87 24.65
N ALA A 189 12.57 12.30 24.68
CA ALA A 189 12.94 13.66 25.05
C ALA A 189 12.28 14.74 24.16
N CYS A 190 12.13 14.45 22.87
CA CYS A 190 11.57 15.40 21.91
C CYS A 190 10.05 15.32 21.76
N LEU A 191 9.46 14.12 21.70
CA LEU A 191 8.04 13.94 21.40
C LEU A 191 7.15 14.03 22.63
N THR A 192 7.61 13.55 23.80
CA THR A 192 6.79 13.53 25.02
C THR A 192 6.17 14.88 25.36
N PRO A 193 6.90 16.02 25.32
CA PRO A 193 6.32 17.33 25.59
C PRO A 193 5.23 17.75 24.60
N GLN A 194 5.15 17.11 23.45
CA GLN A 194 4.28 17.47 22.34
C GLN A 194 3.21 16.43 22.02
N ALA A 195 3.35 15.23 22.60
CA ALA A 195 2.44 14.12 22.35
C ALA A 195 0.98 14.50 22.63
N ALA A 196 0.74 15.21 23.74
CA ALA A 196 -0.60 15.71 24.09
C ALA A 196 -1.14 16.70 23.05
N LYS A 197 -0.31 17.63 22.57
CA LYS A 197 -0.67 18.63 21.55
C LYS A 197 -0.95 17.99 20.20
N LEU A 198 -0.15 16.99 19.83
CA LEU A 198 -0.30 16.23 18.58
C LEU A 198 -1.35 15.13 18.69
N LYS A 199 -1.93 14.90 19.88
CA LYS A 199 -2.89 13.82 20.17
C LYS A 199 -2.36 12.44 19.75
N LEU A 200 -1.05 12.21 19.91
CA LEU A 200 -0.46 10.93 19.56
C LEU A 200 -0.87 9.84 20.55
N LYS A 201 -0.99 8.63 20.08
CA LYS A 201 -1.14 7.44 20.90
C LYS A 201 0.23 7.14 21.52
N THR A 202 0.41 7.48 22.76
CA THR A 202 1.60 7.13 23.54
C THR A 202 1.22 6.00 24.48
N ASP A 203 1.68 4.80 24.21
CA ASP A 203 1.75 3.75 25.21
C ASP A 203 2.98 4.02 26.09
N GLU A 204 3.00 3.48 27.30
CA GLU A 204 4.12 3.64 28.25
C GLU A 204 5.45 3.17 27.66
N ASP A 205 5.41 2.30 26.65
CA ASP A 205 6.52 1.95 25.78
C ASP A 205 6.59 2.87 24.55
N VAL A 206 7.15 4.06 24.73
CA VAL A 206 7.53 4.95 23.60
C VAL A 206 8.60 4.30 22.70
N GLY A 207 8.93 3.05 22.93
CA GLY A 207 9.72 2.19 22.06
C GLY A 207 8.99 1.81 20.76
N ASN A 208 7.68 2.03 20.67
CA ASN A 208 6.95 1.88 19.44
C ASN A 208 7.16 3.12 18.57
N LEU A 209 8.07 2.96 17.71
CA LEU A 209 8.61 3.90 16.78
C LEU A 209 7.53 4.26 15.74
N TRP A 210 7.83 5.24 14.91
CA TRP A 210 6.98 5.63 13.79
C TRP A 210 6.87 4.50 12.76
N SER A 211 5.84 4.56 11.93
CA SER A 211 5.85 3.86 10.65
C SER A 211 6.52 4.73 9.59
N ALA A 212 7.27 4.11 8.67
CA ALA A 212 7.99 4.81 7.62
C ALA A 212 7.46 4.46 6.23
N GLN A 213 7.36 5.47 5.38
CA GLN A 213 7.07 5.31 3.96
C GLN A 213 8.19 5.91 3.13
N ILE A 214 8.78 5.11 2.26
CA ILE A 214 9.77 5.56 1.30
C ILE A 214 9.07 5.98 0.02
N VAL A 215 9.47 7.13 -0.53
CA VAL A 215 8.94 7.65 -1.78
C VAL A 215 10.08 7.97 -2.72
N TYR A 216 10.10 7.36 -3.89
CA TYR A 216 11.02 7.73 -4.95
C TYR A 216 10.43 8.86 -5.78
N SER A 217 11.27 9.79 -6.24
CA SER A 217 10.85 10.86 -7.14
C SER A 217 11.86 11.11 -8.24
N TRP A 218 11.37 11.51 -9.40
CA TRP A 218 12.20 11.97 -10.52
C TRP A 218 11.45 12.96 -11.39
N LYS A 219 12.18 13.74 -12.18
CA LYS A 219 11.59 14.60 -13.20
C LYS A 219 11.37 13.81 -14.47
N GLN A 220 10.15 13.83 -14.99
CA GLN A 220 9.75 13.18 -16.23
C GLN A 220 9.16 14.19 -17.20
N THR A 221 9.71 14.25 -18.42
CA THR A 221 9.10 15.02 -19.50
C THR A 221 8.30 14.09 -20.41
N PHE A 222 7.01 14.34 -20.48
CA PHE A 222 6.07 13.71 -21.40
C PHE A 222 5.93 14.58 -22.63
N LYS A 223 6.45 14.13 -23.78
CA LYS A 223 6.43 14.89 -25.03
C LYS A 223 5.01 15.07 -25.57
N ALA A 224 4.73 16.23 -26.16
CA ALA A 224 3.45 16.60 -26.75
C ALA A 224 2.91 15.52 -27.70
N GLY A 225 1.71 15.02 -27.43
CA GLY A 225 1.07 13.99 -28.25
C GLY A 225 1.82 12.66 -28.35
N LYS A 226 2.84 12.40 -27.50
CA LYS A 226 3.62 11.14 -27.52
C LYS A 226 3.28 10.24 -26.33
N THR A 227 3.64 8.98 -26.48
CA THR A 227 3.61 7.99 -25.41
C THR A 227 5.01 7.86 -24.81
N THR A 228 5.10 7.71 -23.50
CA THR A 228 6.32 7.46 -22.71
C THR A 228 6.14 6.14 -21.99
N GLU A 229 7.11 5.23 -22.14
CA GLU A 229 7.14 3.96 -21.42
C GLU A 229 7.97 4.12 -20.14
N ILE A 230 7.40 3.76 -18.97
CA ILE A 230 8.12 3.76 -17.69
C ILE A 230 8.08 2.35 -17.12
N LYS A 231 9.23 1.87 -16.63
CA LYS A 231 9.36 0.55 -16.03
C LYS A 231 9.99 0.68 -14.65
N HIS A 232 9.48 -0.08 -13.70
CA HIS A 232 10.10 -0.26 -12.38
C HIS A 232 10.35 -1.72 -12.10
N GLN A 233 11.40 -1.96 -11.33
CA GLN A 233 11.72 -3.28 -10.80
C GLN A 233 12.34 -3.13 -9.42
N TYR A 234 11.89 -3.93 -8.46
CA TYR A 234 12.47 -3.96 -7.11
C TYR A 234 12.15 -5.26 -6.39
N THR A 235 12.92 -5.56 -5.35
CA THR A 235 12.64 -6.65 -4.41
C THR A 235 11.60 -6.16 -3.40
N PRO A 236 10.44 -6.83 -3.22
CA PRO A 236 9.45 -6.39 -2.24
C PRO A 236 9.97 -6.52 -0.82
N LEU A 237 9.52 -5.64 0.06
CA LEU A 237 9.65 -5.86 1.50
C LEU A 237 8.59 -6.86 1.93
N LEU A 238 9.04 -7.99 2.47
CA LEU A 238 8.17 -9.03 2.97
C LEU A 238 8.06 -8.92 4.49
N GLY A 239 6.83 -8.85 5.00
CA GLY A 239 6.52 -9.18 6.38
C GLY A 239 6.16 -10.65 6.48
N GLY A 240 6.25 -11.25 7.67
CA GLY A 240 5.84 -12.63 7.83
C GLY A 240 5.91 -13.09 9.27
N SER A 241 5.33 -14.26 9.55
CA SER A 241 5.38 -14.90 10.86
C SER A 241 5.01 -16.38 10.74
N PHE A 242 4.95 -17.05 11.88
CA PHE A 242 4.42 -18.39 11.99
C PHE A 242 2.89 -18.39 11.98
N LEU A 243 2.31 -19.41 11.38
CA LEU A 243 0.88 -19.71 11.43
C LEU A 243 0.62 -20.75 12.52
N ILE A 244 -0.40 -20.58 13.34
CA ILE A 244 -0.78 -21.47 14.44
C ILE A 244 -2.14 -22.15 14.13
N PRO A 245 -2.19 -23.16 13.26
CA PRO A 245 -3.41 -23.90 12.99
C PRO A 245 -3.86 -24.74 14.23
N PRO A 246 -5.16 -25.00 14.41
CA PRO A 246 -6.26 -24.60 13.52
C PRO A 246 -6.85 -23.21 13.87
N ALA A 247 -6.30 -22.51 14.84
CA ALA A 247 -6.84 -21.22 15.30
C ALA A 247 -6.65 -20.11 14.25
N GLU A 248 -5.57 -20.16 13.48
CA GLU A 248 -5.27 -19.16 12.47
C GLU A 248 -5.33 -19.72 11.04
N PRO A 249 -5.81 -18.91 10.07
CA PRO A 249 -6.47 -17.62 10.25
C PRO A 249 -7.87 -17.78 10.84
N GLU A 250 -8.21 -16.93 11.81
CA GLU A 250 -9.53 -16.93 12.44
C GLU A 250 -10.62 -16.59 11.42
N LYS A 251 -11.76 -17.33 11.47
CA LYS A 251 -12.89 -17.04 10.58
C LYS A 251 -13.44 -15.63 10.80
N GLY A 252 -13.41 -14.82 9.72
CA GLY A 252 -13.84 -13.42 9.77
C GLY A 252 -12.95 -12.50 10.61
N GLY A 253 -11.79 -12.99 11.05
CA GLY A 253 -10.77 -12.21 11.75
C GLY A 253 -10.06 -11.20 10.82
N PRO A 254 -9.19 -10.35 11.37
CA PRO A 254 -8.48 -9.31 10.61
C PRO A 254 -7.71 -9.88 9.41
N MET A 255 -6.92 -10.93 9.60
CA MET A 255 -6.14 -11.58 8.53
C MET A 255 -7.06 -12.10 7.42
N ALA A 256 -8.15 -12.78 7.77
CA ALA A 256 -9.09 -13.32 6.79
C ALA A 256 -9.77 -12.22 5.97
N LYS A 257 -10.05 -11.06 6.57
CA LYS A 257 -10.65 -9.91 5.89
C LYS A 257 -9.65 -9.18 4.99
N THR A 258 -8.45 -8.92 5.51
CA THR A 258 -7.41 -8.19 4.76
C THR A 258 -7.00 -8.92 3.49
N TYR A 259 -6.85 -10.23 3.56
CA TYR A 259 -6.39 -11.04 2.43
C TYR A 259 -7.48 -11.83 1.73
N CYS A 260 -8.76 -11.61 2.09
CA CYS A 260 -9.90 -12.35 1.55
C CYS A 260 -9.73 -13.88 1.60
N ILE A 261 -9.27 -14.41 2.74
CA ILE A 261 -9.05 -15.85 2.92
C ILE A 261 -10.39 -16.57 2.95
N SER A 262 -10.62 -17.43 1.96
CA SER A 262 -11.87 -18.22 1.87
C SER A 262 -11.98 -19.27 2.95
N GLU A 263 -13.19 -19.74 3.16
CA GLU A 263 -13.45 -20.86 4.06
C GLU A 263 -12.76 -22.14 3.58
N ASP A 264 -12.67 -22.34 2.25
CA ASP A 264 -11.97 -23.49 1.67
C ASP A 264 -10.47 -23.42 1.91
N LEU A 265 -9.85 -22.23 1.69
CA LEU A 265 -8.44 -22.03 1.98
C LEU A 265 -8.18 -22.19 3.48
N ARG A 266 -9.04 -21.61 4.34
CA ARG A 266 -8.93 -21.76 5.78
C ARG A 266 -8.98 -23.25 6.21
N ARG A 267 -9.90 -24.05 5.64
CA ARG A 267 -9.97 -25.50 5.88
C ARG A 267 -8.71 -26.23 5.42
N THR A 268 -8.15 -25.84 4.28
CA THR A 268 -6.88 -26.38 3.78
C THR A 268 -5.72 -26.09 4.74
N LEU A 269 -5.63 -24.85 5.24
CA LEU A 269 -4.59 -24.46 6.20
C LEU A 269 -4.73 -25.19 7.55
N ALA A 270 -5.96 -25.47 7.98
CA ALA A 270 -6.25 -26.19 9.22
C ALA A 270 -6.10 -27.71 9.12
N ASP A 271 -6.01 -28.27 7.91
CA ASP A 271 -5.92 -29.72 7.69
C ASP A 271 -4.54 -30.23 8.17
N PRO A 272 -4.50 -31.19 9.13
CA PRO A 272 -3.24 -31.71 9.68
C PRO A 272 -2.38 -32.47 8.67
N ARG A 273 -2.93 -32.85 7.52
CA ARG A 273 -2.18 -33.46 6.40
C ARG A 273 -1.30 -32.46 5.68
N HIS A 274 -1.61 -31.15 5.79
CA HIS A 274 -0.80 -30.05 5.30
C HIS A 274 0.05 -29.47 6.43
N ARG A 275 1.25 -29.00 6.10
CA ARG A 275 2.22 -28.48 7.06
C ARG A 275 2.44 -26.98 6.92
N PHE A 276 1.44 -26.23 6.44
CA PHE A 276 1.54 -24.79 6.37
C PHE A 276 1.74 -24.21 7.77
N ARG A 277 2.92 -23.69 8.05
CA ARG A 277 3.32 -23.18 9.37
C ARG A 277 3.90 -21.77 9.32
N THR A 278 4.11 -21.25 8.13
CA THR A 278 4.63 -19.91 7.92
C THR A 278 3.79 -19.18 6.90
N TYR A 279 3.77 -17.87 7.03
CA TYR A 279 3.24 -17.01 6.00
C TYR A 279 4.17 -15.82 5.76
N THR A 280 4.15 -15.31 4.55
CA THR A 280 4.72 -14.02 4.19
C THR A 280 3.65 -13.15 3.58
N GLN A 281 3.77 -11.85 3.80
CA GLN A 281 2.81 -10.87 3.30
C GLN A 281 3.54 -9.72 2.64
N LEU A 282 2.92 -9.14 1.64
CA LEU A 282 3.38 -7.91 1.00
C LEU A 282 2.18 -7.03 0.64
N GLY A 283 2.41 -5.73 0.66
CA GLY A 283 1.49 -4.74 0.14
C GLY A 283 2.00 -4.17 -1.19
N TYR A 284 1.08 -3.79 -2.06
CA TYR A 284 1.35 -2.96 -3.22
C TYR A 284 0.29 -1.87 -3.32
N VAL A 285 0.75 -0.64 -3.41
CA VAL A 285 -0.17 0.49 -3.45
C VAL A 285 -0.59 0.74 -4.89
N LEU A 286 -1.86 0.55 -5.15
CA LEU A 286 -2.45 0.63 -6.47
C LEU A 286 -3.25 1.92 -6.69
N THR A 287 -3.71 2.53 -5.60
CA THR A 287 -4.68 3.64 -5.62
C THR A 287 -4.17 4.93 -6.26
N THR A 288 -2.85 5.18 -6.32
CA THR A 288 -2.28 6.34 -7.04
C THR A 288 -2.50 6.31 -8.54
N GLY A 289 -2.73 5.14 -9.14
CA GLY A 289 -3.15 5.04 -10.52
C GLY A 289 -4.43 5.83 -10.85
N ALA A 290 -5.21 6.21 -9.83
CA ALA A 290 -6.38 7.07 -9.98
C ALA A 290 -6.06 8.57 -10.16
N ASN A 291 -4.80 9.00 -10.01
CA ASN A 291 -4.39 10.42 -10.10
C ASN A 291 -4.09 10.89 -11.53
N TRP A 292 -4.18 10.01 -12.50
CA TRP A 292 -4.03 10.36 -13.91
C TRP A 292 -5.32 10.88 -14.52
N ALA A 293 -5.25 11.38 -15.75
CA ALA A 293 -6.37 12.05 -16.42
C ALA A 293 -7.64 11.19 -16.53
N LYS A 294 -7.45 9.89 -16.69
CA LYS A 294 -8.52 8.90 -16.87
C LYS A 294 -8.23 7.63 -16.04
N PRO A 295 -9.21 6.74 -15.86
CA PRO A 295 -8.94 5.37 -15.43
C PRO A 295 -7.85 4.72 -16.28
N ILE A 296 -7.15 3.74 -15.72
CA ILE A 296 -6.11 2.98 -16.43
C ILE A 296 -6.75 2.25 -17.62
N GLY A 297 -6.30 2.56 -18.84
CA GLY A 297 -6.96 2.06 -20.06
C GLY A 297 -6.92 0.53 -20.14
N LYS A 298 -5.77 -0.08 -19.94
CA LYS A 298 -5.59 -1.53 -19.80
C LYS A 298 -4.72 -1.82 -18.58
N PHE A 299 -5.25 -2.58 -17.63
CA PHE A 299 -4.54 -3.05 -16.45
C PHE A 299 -4.38 -4.57 -16.50
N THR A 300 -3.16 -5.05 -16.26
CA THR A 300 -2.86 -6.49 -16.11
C THR A 300 -2.20 -6.72 -14.75
N LEU A 301 -2.80 -7.56 -13.92
CA LEU A 301 -2.17 -8.09 -12.70
C LEU A 301 -1.69 -9.51 -12.95
N THR A 302 -0.43 -9.78 -12.63
CA THR A 302 0.12 -11.13 -12.57
C THR A 302 0.70 -11.36 -11.18
N VAL A 303 0.22 -12.39 -10.49
CA VAL A 303 0.74 -12.83 -9.19
C VAL A 303 1.35 -14.20 -9.35
N GLU A 304 2.59 -14.37 -8.92
CA GLU A 304 3.30 -15.66 -8.96
C GLU A 304 3.70 -16.07 -7.54
N ARG A 305 3.39 -17.33 -7.21
CA ARG A 305 3.80 -18.00 -5.97
C ARG A 305 4.88 -19.04 -6.25
N GLU A 306 5.64 -19.41 -5.25
CA GLU A 306 6.55 -20.56 -5.37
C GLU A 306 5.76 -21.87 -5.43
N PRO A 307 6.33 -22.92 -6.04
CA PRO A 307 5.73 -24.25 -6.01
C PRO A 307 5.45 -24.71 -4.56
N GLY A 308 4.29 -25.32 -4.34
CA GLY A 308 3.88 -25.79 -3.01
C GLY A 308 3.24 -24.74 -2.11
N GLN A 309 3.39 -23.45 -2.39
CA GLN A 309 2.74 -22.40 -1.61
C GLN A 309 1.25 -22.24 -1.96
N LEU A 310 0.50 -21.66 -1.04
CA LEU A 310 -0.83 -21.10 -1.29
C LEU A 310 -0.74 -19.56 -1.29
N VAL A 311 -1.65 -18.91 -2.00
CA VAL A 311 -1.71 -17.44 -2.08
C VAL A 311 -3.14 -16.96 -1.94
N SER A 312 -3.33 -15.84 -1.24
CA SER A 312 -4.63 -15.17 -1.13
C SER A 312 -4.48 -13.65 -1.23
N LEU A 313 -5.44 -13.02 -1.87
CA LEU A 313 -5.58 -11.57 -1.99
C LEU A 313 -7.04 -11.22 -2.30
N CYS A 314 -7.44 -9.99 -1.97
CA CYS A 314 -8.75 -9.48 -2.33
C CYS A 314 -8.78 -9.05 -3.80
N TRP A 315 -9.41 -9.86 -4.64
CA TRP A 315 -9.66 -9.55 -6.06
C TRP A 315 -10.99 -10.12 -6.51
N ASP A 316 -11.54 -9.63 -7.59
CA ASP A 316 -12.78 -10.17 -8.15
C ASP A 316 -12.55 -11.42 -9.04
N LYS A 317 -13.66 -11.93 -9.59
CA LYS A 317 -13.67 -13.13 -10.44
C LYS A 317 -12.82 -13.03 -11.72
N SER A 318 -12.22 -11.87 -12.03
CA SER A 318 -11.31 -11.75 -13.18
C SER A 318 -9.94 -12.38 -12.93
N LEU A 319 -9.54 -12.59 -11.67
CA LEU A 319 -8.29 -13.27 -11.35
C LEU A 319 -8.42 -14.78 -11.65
N ARG A 320 -7.63 -15.25 -12.59
CA ARG A 320 -7.64 -16.65 -13.05
C ARG A 320 -6.28 -17.29 -12.82
N LYS A 321 -6.28 -18.54 -12.36
CA LYS A 321 -5.08 -19.37 -12.34
C LYS A 321 -4.75 -19.77 -13.78
N ILE A 322 -3.60 -19.37 -14.30
CA ILE A 322 -3.16 -19.62 -15.67
C ILE A 322 -2.05 -20.67 -15.76
N SER A 323 -1.39 -20.98 -14.64
CA SER A 323 -0.44 -22.07 -14.49
C SER A 323 -0.44 -22.56 -13.03
N PRO A 324 0.25 -23.64 -12.66
CA PRO A 324 0.30 -24.12 -11.27
C PRO A 324 0.72 -23.05 -10.24
N THR A 325 1.52 -22.06 -10.64
CA THR A 325 2.05 -21.02 -9.76
C THR A 325 1.62 -19.60 -10.11
N VAL A 326 0.98 -19.39 -11.27
CA VAL A 326 0.69 -18.04 -11.79
C VAL A 326 -0.79 -17.76 -11.88
N PHE A 327 -1.19 -16.62 -11.36
CA PHE A 327 -2.53 -16.06 -11.46
C PHE A 327 -2.50 -14.77 -12.25
N ARG A 328 -3.52 -14.51 -13.07
CA ARG A 328 -3.62 -13.29 -13.90
C ARG A 328 -5.03 -12.74 -13.92
N ALA A 329 -5.13 -11.41 -13.85
CA ALA A 329 -6.34 -10.65 -14.09
C ALA A 329 -6.08 -9.55 -15.13
N GLU A 330 -7.09 -9.25 -15.93
CA GLU A 330 -7.07 -8.11 -16.86
C GLU A 330 -8.32 -7.25 -16.65
N LYS A 331 -8.14 -5.94 -16.74
CA LYS A 331 -9.21 -4.93 -16.64
C LYS A 331 -9.02 -3.89 -17.73
N THR A 332 -10.14 -3.33 -18.18
CA THR A 332 -10.18 -2.12 -19.02
C THR A 332 -10.85 -1.00 -18.24
N ASP A 333 -10.45 0.23 -18.50
CA ASP A 333 -10.96 1.43 -17.81
C ASP A 333 -10.95 1.27 -16.28
N PHE A 334 -9.82 0.76 -15.77
CA PHE A 334 -9.68 0.37 -14.39
C PHE A 334 -9.39 1.57 -13.48
N LEU A 335 -10.28 1.84 -12.54
CA LEU A 335 -10.06 2.83 -11.48
C LEU A 335 -9.77 2.10 -10.17
N PRO A 336 -8.50 2.03 -9.71
CA PRO A 336 -8.15 1.38 -8.47
C PRO A 336 -8.73 2.15 -7.28
N ARG A 337 -9.42 1.42 -6.38
CA ARG A 337 -10.05 1.98 -5.17
C ARG A 337 -9.46 1.45 -3.88
N LYS A 338 -8.66 0.40 -3.97
CA LYS A 338 -7.97 -0.23 -2.84
C LYS A 338 -6.57 -0.63 -3.29
N ASP A 339 -5.69 -0.69 -2.34
CA ASP A 339 -4.36 -1.24 -2.52
C ASP A 339 -4.42 -2.79 -2.50
N LEU A 340 -3.33 -3.44 -2.88
CA LEU A 340 -3.23 -4.88 -2.87
C LEU A 340 -2.50 -5.34 -1.61
N ASP A 341 -3.16 -6.20 -0.86
CA ASP A 341 -2.56 -6.96 0.23
C ASP A 341 -2.53 -8.43 -0.19
N ILE A 342 -1.36 -9.02 -0.22
CA ILE A 342 -1.13 -10.39 -0.69
C ILE A 342 -0.46 -11.18 0.43
N ILE A 343 -0.99 -12.38 0.70
CA ILE A 343 -0.41 -13.33 1.66
C ILE A 343 -0.07 -14.64 0.97
N PHE A 344 1.09 -15.19 1.30
CA PHE A 344 1.57 -16.48 0.83
C PHE A 344 1.78 -17.40 2.03
N PHE A 345 1.28 -18.61 1.94
CA PHE A 345 1.46 -19.63 2.97
C PHE A 345 2.44 -20.68 2.48
N ALA A 346 3.35 -21.08 3.33
CA ALA A 346 4.36 -22.08 3.04
C ALA A 346 4.50 -23.09 4.17
N ASP A 347 5.00 -24.27 3.83
CA ASP A 347 5.47 -25.25 4.81
C ASP A 347 6.76 -24.74 5.48
N LEU A 348 6.99 -25.15 6.73
CA LEU A 348 8.32 -25.08 7.30
C LEU A 348 9.22 -26.03 6.53
N GLU A 349 10.25 -25.50 5.90
CA GLU A 349 11.32 -26.35 5.38
C GLU A 349 11.93 -27.17 6.54
N PRO A 350 12.15 -28.48 6.37
CA PRO A 350 12.88 -29.22 7.38
C PRO A 350 14.30 -28.62 7.52
N ILE A 351 14.65 -28.27 8.76
CA ILE A 351 15.98 -27.79 9.15
C ILE A 351 17.00 -28.88 8.89
#